data_c53dd1b56a52facdf26eddb61832fc7e
#
_entry.id   c53dd1b56a52facdf26eddb61832fc7e
#
_cell.length_a   1.000
_cell.length_b   1.000
_cell.length_c   1.000
_cell.angle_alpha   90.00
_cell.angle_beta   90.00
_cell.angle_gamma   90.00
#
_symmetry.space_group_name_H-M   'P 1'
#
loop_
_entity.id
_entity.type
_entity.pdbx_description
1 polymer ?
#
loop_
_entity_poly.entity_id
_entity_poly.type
_entity_poly.pdbx_seq_one_letter_code
_entity_poly.pdbx_strand_id
1 'polypeptide(L)'
;MTMRFMTIVKTRENAEQPSPALIQAITKLGEEAAKQGAMVEFGGLLPTAAGARARLANGKITVTDGPFSEAKEVIGGFAVYDVASKQEAIAWTRKFLEAHIGLWKQELEVEVRQMMDAPAQGC
;
A
#
# COMPACT_ATOMS: atom_id res chain seq x y z
N MET A 1 23.26 -2.42 7.14
CA MET A 1 22.46 -3.24 6.19
C MET A 1 20.98 -2.93 6.34
N THR A 2 20.29 -2.87 5.24
CA THR A 2 18.87 -2.59 5.25
C THR A 2 18.08 -3.74 4.65
N MET A 3 16.79 -3.75 4.91
CA MET A 3 15.83 -4.69 4.33
C MET A 3 14.66 -3.91 3.77
N ARG A 4 14.00 -4.50 2.80
CA ARG A 4 12.82 -3.88 2.22
C ARG A 4 11.56 -4.44 2.84
N PHE A 5 10.65 -3.54 3.15
CA PHE A 5 9.31 -3.88 3.61
C PHE A 5 8.29 -3.23 2.70
N MET A 6 7.26 -3.99 2.34
CA MET A 6 6.11 -3.43 1.66
C MET A 6 5.02 -3.19 2.68
N THR A 7 4.46 -2.01 2.66
CA THR A 7 3.25 -1.70 3.42
C THR A 7 2.08 -1.72 2.45
N ILE A 8 1.02 -2.42 2.84
CA ILE A 8 -0.14 -2.67 1.98
C ILE A 8 -1.34 -2.06 2.67
N VAL A 9 -1.90 -1.03 2.05
CA VAL A 9 -3.04 -0.30 2.61
C VAL A 9 -4.32 -1.01 2.23
N LYS A 10 -5.09 -1.42 3.22
CA LYS A 10 -6.36 -2.11 3.02
C LYS A 10 -7.51 -1.19 3.40
N THR A 11 -8.49 -1.11 2.53
CA THR A 11 -9.62 -0.22 2.70
C THR A 11 -10.86 -0.84 2.06
N ARG A 12 -12.00 -0.20 2.22
CA ARG A 12 -13.23 -0.63 1.56
C ARG A 12 -13.25 -0.16 0.12
N GLU A 13 -13.91 -0.93 -0.75
CA GLU A 13 -14.06 -0.59 -2.16
C GLU A 13 -14.67 0.80 -2.36
N ASN A 14 -15.67 1.14 -1.56
CA ASN A 14 -16.38 2.41 -1.67
C ASN A 14 -15.91 3.44 -0.64
N ALA A 15 -14.63 3.39 -0.30
CA ALA A 15 -14.05 4.37 0.60
C ALA A 15 -14.15 5.77 0.01
N GLU A 16 -14.24 6.76 0.88
CA GLU A 16 -14.25 8.16 0.43
C GLU A 16 -12.95 8.50 -0.28
N GLN A 17 -13.03 9.44 -1.19
CA GLN A 17 -11.83 9.94 -1.85
C GLN A 17 -11.00 10.76 -0.86
N PRO A 18 -9.68 10.64 -0.88
CA PRO A 18 -8.85 11.44 0.01
C PRO A 18 -8.99 12.93 -0.30
N SER A 19 -9.11 13.72 0.74
CA SER A 19 -9.18 15.18 0.61
C SER A 19 -7.84 15.74 0.13
N PRO A 20 -7.82 16.94 -0.46
CA PRO A 20 -6.56 17.60 -0.80
C PRO A 20 -5.61 17.71 0.39
N ALA A 21 -6.15 17.97 1.58
CA ALA A 21 -5.33 18.06 2.80
C ALA A 21 -4.67 16.74 3.15
N LEU A 22 -5.39 15.62 2.99
CA LEU A 22 -4.83 14.29 3.24
C LEU A 22 -3.77 13.93 2.20
N ILE A 23 -4.04 14.19 0.94
CA ILE A 23 -3.08 13.94 -0.15
C ILE A 23 -1.79 14.71 0.13
N GLN A 24 -1.92 15.97 0.55
CA GLN A 24 -0.77 16.81 0.86
C GLN A 24 0.04 16.26 2.04
N ALA A 25 -0.65 15.81 3.09
CA ALA A 25 -0.01 15.22 4.27
C ALA A 25 0.75 13.93 3.91
N ILE A 26 0.15 13.07 3.10
CA ILE A 26 0.77 11.82 2.64
C ILE A 26 1.97 12.11 1.74
N THR A 27 1.84 13.05 0.83
CA THR A 27 2.92 13.44 -0.09
C THR A 27 4.11 13.98 0.69
N LYS A 28 3.85 14.83 1.68
CA LYS A 28 4.90 15.39 2.52
C LYS A 28 5.63 14.31 3.31
N LEU A 29 4.89 13.35 3.84
CA LEU A 29 5.49 12.23 4.57
C LEU A 29 6.36 11.38 3.65
N GLY A 30 5.90 11.12 2.43
CA GLY A 30 6.68 10.39 1.43
C GLY A 30 7.97 11.10 1.06
N GLU A 31 7.92 12.42 0.91
CA GLU A 31 9.10 13.23 0.63
C GLU A 31 10.10 13.17 1.78
N GLU A 32 9.61 13.24 3.01
CA GLU A 32 10.44 13.16 4.21
C GLU A 32 11.15 11.80 4.28
N ALA A 33 10.40 10.72 4.05
CA ALA A 33 10.97 9.39 4.06
C ALA A 33 11.99 9.19 2.94
N ALA A 34 11.72 9.74 1.75
CA ALA A 34 12.63 9.67 0.62
C ALA A 34 13.93 10.41 0.91
N LYS A 35 13.84 11.57 1.54
CA LYS A 35 15.04 12.35 1.93
C LYS A 35 15.93 11.58 2.89
N GLN A 36 15.35 10.77 3.76
CA GLN A 36 16.09 9.95 4.70
C GLN A 36 16.56 8.63 4.09
N GLY A 37 16.28 8.40 2.82
CA GLY A 37 16.65 7.16 2.15
C GLY A 37 15.78 5.97 2.54
N ALA A 38 14.70 6.20 3.28
CA ALA A 38 13.82 5.14 3.77
C ALA A 38 12.74 4.74 2.78
N MET A 39 12.32 5.62 1.89
CA MET A 39 11.25 5.36 0.93
C MET A 39 11.80 5.03 -0.45
N VAL A 40 11.44 3.85 -0.97
CA VAL A 40 11.82 3.43 -2.32
C VAL A 40 10.75 3.83 -3.32
N GLU A 41 9.49 3.52 -2.99
CA GLU A 41 8.37 3.75 -3.90
C GLU A 41 7.08 3.76 -3.09
N PHE A 42 6.09 4.51 -3.56
CA PHE A 42 4.74 4.44 -3.01
C PHE A 42 3.73 4.82 -4.09
N GLY A 43 2.49 4.40 -3.90
CA GLY A 43 1.42 4.75 -4.83
C GLY A 43 0.05 4.40 -4.29
N GLY A 44 -0.94 5.14 -4.74
CA GLY A 44 -2.34 4.79 -4.53
C GLY A 44 -2.85 3.97 -5.70
N LEU A 45 -3.87 3.18 -5.47
CA LEU A 45 -4.52 2.40 -6.51
C LEU A 45 -5.90 2.94 -6.77
N LEU A 46 -6.30 2.95 -8.05
CA LEU A 46 -7.66 3.29 -8.44
C LEU A 46 -8.62 2.21 -7.94
N PRO A 47 -9.91 2.52 -7.83
CA PRO A 47 -10.91 1.53 -7.46
C PRO A 47 -10.88 0.31 -8.37
N THR A 48 -11.35 -0.84 -7.87
CA THR A 48 -11.28 -2.10 -8.61
C THR A 48 -12.07 -2.09 -9.92
N ALA A 49 -12.99 -1.16 -10.09
CA ALA A 49 -13.71 -0.99 -11.36
C ALA A 49 -12.76 -0.73 -12.52
N ALA A 50 -11.59 -0.15 -12.26
CA ALA A 50 -10.57 0.12 -13.27
C ALA A 50 -9.60 -1.04 -13.46
N GLY A 51 -9.77 -2.13 -12.72
CA GLY A 51 -8.83 -3.25 -12.70
C GLY A 51 -9.42 -4.56 -13.18
N ALA A 52 -8.63 -5.61 -12.99
CA ALA A 52 -9.04 -6.97 -13.34
C ALA A 52 -8.35 -7.94 -12.39
N ARG A 53 -8.91 -9.15 -12.29
CA ARG A 53 -8.28 -10.28 -11.60
C ARG A 53 -7.95 -11.36 -12.61
N ALA A 54 -6.76 -11.88 -12.53
CA ALA A 54 -6.37 -13.07 -13.27
C ALA A 54 -6.21 -14.20 -12.26
N ARG A 55 -6.89 -15.30 -12.49
CA ARG A 55 -6.92 -16.43 -11.56
C ARG A 55 -6.46 -17.71 -12.23
N LEU A 56 -5.61 -18.45 -11.55
CA LEU A 56 -5.20 -19.79 -11.97
C LEU A 56 -5.88 -20.80 -11.05
N ALA A 57 -6.71 -21.66 -11.59
CA ALA A 57 -7.37 -22.73 -10.84
C ALA A 57 -7.53 -23.95 -11.76
N ASN A 58 -7.16 -25.13 -11.26
CA ASN A 58 -7.29 -26.40 -12.00
C ASN A 58 -6.64 -26.35 -13.39
N GLY A 59 -5.48 -25.69 -13.48
CA GLY A 59 -4.74 -25.56 -14.73
C GLY A 59 -5.33 -24.57 -15.72
N LYS A 60 -6.32 -23.80 -15.30
CA LYS A 60 -6.99 -22.80 -16.13
C LYS A 60 -6.76 -21.39 -15.63
N ILE A 61 -6.56 -20.48 -16.56
CA ILE A 61 -6.43 -19.06 -16.25
C ILE A 61 -7.72 -18.35 -16.64
N THR A 62 -8.29 -17.61 -15.72
CA THR A 62 -9.51 -16.83 -15.94
C THR A 62 -9.23 -15.38 -15.60
N VAL A 63 -9.64 -14.46 -16.47
CA VAL A 63 -9.50 -13.02 -16.21
C VAL A 63 -10.91 -12.43 -16.06
N THR A 64 -11.12 -11.72 -14.97
CA THR A 64 -12.40 -11.11 -14.64
C THR A 64 -12.17 -9.62 -14.41
N ASP A 65 -12.91 -8.78 -15.14
CA ASP A 65 -12.85 -7.34 -14.93
C ASP A 65 -13.52 -6.96 -13.61
N GLY A 66 -13.03 -5.87 -13.02
CA GLY A 66 -13.67 -5.29 -11.85
C GLY A 66 -15.02 -4.67 -12.17
N PRO A 67 -15.76 -4.20 -11.17
CA PRO A 67 -15.37 -4.17 -9.77
C PRO A 67 -15.44 -5.53 -9.09
N PHE A 68 -14.73 -5.68 -7.97
CA PHE A 68 -14.71 -6.91 -7.16
C PHE A 68 -15.73 -6.76 -6.04
N SER A 69 -16.99 -6.74 -6.40
CA SER A 69 -18.10 -6.39 -5.49
C SER A 69 -18.26 -7.33 -4.29
N GLU A 70 -17.78 -8.57 -4.40
CA GLU A 70 -17.83 -9.53 -3.30
C GLU A 70 -16.73 -9.29 -2.24
N ALA A 71 -15.72 -8.49 -2.57
CA ALA A 71 -14.64 -8.21 -1.63
C ALA A 71 -15.08 -7.20 -0.59
N LYS A 72 -14.85 -7.51 0.69
CA LYS A 72 -15.14 -6.60 1.80
C LYS A 72 -14.03 -5.57 1.94
N GLU A 73 -12.85 -5.92 1.49
CA GLU A 73 -11.64 -5.15 1.68
C GLU A 73 -10.81 -5.26 0.42
N VAL A 74 -10.23 -4.15 -0.01
CA VAL A 74 -9.39 -4.10 -1.20
C VAL A 74 -8.09 -3.37 -0.85
N ILE A 75 -7.09 -3.55 -1.69
CA ILE A 75 -5.82 -2.84 -1.53
C ILE A 75 -5.98 -1.46 -2.17
N GLY A 76 -5.84 -0.42 -1.34
CA GLY A 76 -5.99 0.95 -1.79
C GLY A 76 -4.67 1.66 -2.10
N GLY A 77 -3.55 1.05 -1.73
CA GLY A 77 -2.25 1.63 -1.98
C GLY A 77 -1.13 0.81 -1.37
N PHE A 78 0.08 1.23 -1.61
CA PHE A 78 1.26 0.54 -1.11
C PHE A 78 2.43 1.51 -0.95
N ALA A 79 3.42 1.09 -0.16
CA ALA A 79 4.71 1.76 -0.09
C ALA A 79 5.80 0.71 0.12
N VAL A 80 6.98 0.97 -0.39
CA VAL A 80 8.14 0.12 -0.15
C VAL A 80 9.19 0.94 0.59
N TYR A 81 9.56 0.46 1.76
CA TYR A 81 10.56 1.08 2.61
C TYR A 81 11.84 0.25 2.62
N ASP A 82 12.98 0.93 2.61
CA ASP A 82 14.30 0.32 2.74
C ASP A 82 14.85 0.79 4.08
N VAL A 83 14.77 -0.04 5.09
CA VAL A 83 15.01 0.34 6.49
C VAL A 83 15.82 -0.73 7.22
N ALA A 84 16.36 -0.38 8.39
CA ALA A 84 17.22 -1.27 9.15
C ALA A 84 16.46 -2.37 9.89
N SER A 85 15.15 -2.19 10.14
CA SER A 85 14.39 -3.13 10.96
C SER A 85 12.90 -3.04 10.66
N LYS A 86 12.17 -4.08 11.09
CA LYS A 86 10.70 -4.08 11.04
C LYS A 86 10.13 -2.93 11.88
N GLN A 87 10.74 -2.66 13.03
CA GLN A 87 10.29 -1.58 13.91
C GLN A 87 10.35 -0.23 13.22
N GLU A 88 11.38 -0.01 12.42
CA GLU A 88 11.49 1.23 11.66
C GLU A 88 10.40 1.32 10.58
N ALA A 89 10.10 0.22 9.91
CA ALA A 89 8.99 0.16 8.95
C ALA A 89 7.65 0.45 9.63
N ILE A 90 7.46 -0.10 10.84
CA ILE A 90 6.26 0.16 11.64
C ILE A 90 6.18 1.65 12.02
N ALA A 91 7.31 2.26 12.37
CA ALA A 91 7.33 3.68 12.74
C ALA A 91 6.85 4.56 11.58
N TRP A 92 7.29 4.29 10.35
CA TRP A 92 6.81 5.00 9.17
C TRP A 92 5.32 4.75 8.91
N THR A 93 4.88 3.50 9.11
CA THR A 93 3.47 3.13 8.97
C THR A 93 2.60 3.88 9.97
N ARG A 94 3.07 4.02 11.21
CA ARG A 94 2.34 4.79 12.22
C ARG A 94 2.20 6.25 11.81
N LYS A 95 3.24 6.85 11.26
CA LYS A 95 3.17 8.23 10.77
C LYS A 95 2.15 8.36 9.64
N PHE A 96 2.09 7.37 8.76
CA PHE A 96 1.11 7.34 7.67
C PHE A 96 -0.30 7.30 8.24
N LEU A 97 -0.57 6.43 9.21
CA LEU A 97 -1.88 6.33 9.83
C LEU A 97 -2.22 7.59 10.63
N GLU A 98 -1.26 8.14 11.34
CA GLU A 98 -1.46 9.39 12.10
C GLU A 98 -1.86 10.54 11.18
N ALA A 99 -1.34 10.59 9.97
CA ALA A 99 -1.71 11.60 8.99
C ALA A 99 -3.19 11.53 8.61
N HIS A 100 -3.83 10.38 8.80
CA HIS A 100 -5.25 10.19 8.49
C HIS A 100 -6.18 10.64 9.63
N ILE A 101 -5.66 10.78 10.85
CA ILE A 101 -6.49 11.15 11.99
C ILE A 101 -7.08 12.54 11.76
N GLY A 102 -8.41 12.62 11.82
CA GLY A 102 -9.13 13.85 11.56
C GLY A 102 -9.40 14.14 10.08
N LEU A 103 -8.77 13.41 9.16
CA LEU A 103 -8.91 13.61 7.72
C LEU A 103 -9.52 12.40 7.01
N TRP A 104 -9.67 11.30 7.71
CA TRP A 104 -10.20 10.05 7.17
C TRP A 104 -11.15 9.43 8.19
N LYS A 105 -12.36 9.10 7.77
CA LYS A 105 -13.42 8.65 8.70
C LYS A 105 -13.59 7.15 8.80
N GLN A 106 -13.15 6.43 7.79
CA GLN A 106 -13.35 4.98 7.73
C GLN A 106 -12.17 4.23 8.33
N GLU A 107 -12.38 2.96 8.64
CA GLU A 107 -11.29 2.10 9.07
C GLU A 107 -10.23 1.98 8.00
N LEU A 108 -9.00 1.90 8.44
CA LEU A 108 -7.85 1.75 7.57
C LEU A 108 -6.86 0.82 8.26
N GLU A 109 -6.49 -0.24 7.56
CA GLU A 109 -5.50 -1.18 8.06
C GLU A 109 -4.31 -1.21 7.12
N VAL A 110 -3.12 -1.23 7.67
CA VAL A 110 -1.91 -1.35 6.87
C VAL A 110 -1.14 -2.59 7.31
N GLU A 111 -0.88 -3.46 6.36
CA GLU A 111 -0.10 -4.66 6.60
C GLU A 111 1.35 -4.38 6.26
N VAL A 112 2.26 -4.77 7.13
CA VAL A 112 3.71 -4.54 6.97
C VAL A 112 4.36 -5.89 6.70
N ARG A 113 4.93 -6.07 5.50
CA ARG A 113 5.50 -7.36 5.09
C ARG A 113 6.92 -7.19 4.60
N GLN A 114 7.83 -7.98 5.16
CA GLN A 114 9.20 -7.98 4.65
C GLN A 114 9.23 -8.63 3.27
N MET A 115 9.90 -7.97 2.35
CA MET A 115 10.09 -8.50 1.00
C MET A 115 11.25 -9.47 0.98
N MET A 116 11.13 -10.51 0.18
CA MET A 116 12.25 -11.41 -0.05
C MET A 116 13.32 -10.68 -0.86
N ASP A 117 14.58 -11.01 -0.62
CA ASP A 117 15.66 -10.48 -1.43
C ASP A 117 15.49 -10.98 -2.87
N ALA A 118 15.77 -10.11 -3.82
CA ALA A 118 15.69 -10.49 -5.22
C ALA A 118 16.74 -11.58 -5.53
N PRO A 119 16.39 -12.61 -6.30
CA PRO A 119 17.39 -13.58 -6.75
C PRO A 119 18.46 -12.89 -7.59
N ALA A 120 19.65 -13.49 -7.64
CA ALA A 120 20.78 -12.92 -8.39
C ALA A 120 20.44 -12.67 -9.87
N GLN A 121 19.59 -13.50 -10.48
CA GLN A 121 19.13 -13.32 -11.86
C GLN A 121 17.84 -12.49 -11.94
N GLY A 122 17.35 -11.99 -10.85
CA GLY A 122 16.07 -11.33 -10.79
C GLY A 122 14.90 -12.31 -10.94
N CYS A 123 13.68 -11.86 -10.94
CA CYS A 123 12.52 -12.71 -11.23
C CYS A 123 11.46 -11.94 -11.99
#